data_60940e7b2feb5a35fab90fc395d311de
#
_entry.id   60940e7b2feb5a35fab90fc395d311de
#
_cell.length_a   1.000
_cell.length_b   1.000
_cell.length_c   1.000
_cell.angle_alpha   90.00
_cell.angle_beta   90.00
_cell.angle_gamma   90.00
#
_symmetry.space_group_name_H-M   'P 1'
#
loop_
_entity.id
_entity.type
_entity.pdbx_description
1 polymer ?
#
loop_
_entity_poly.entity_id
_entity_poly.type
_entity_poly.pdbx_seq_one_letter_code
_entity_poly.pdbx_strand_id
1 'polypeptide(L)'
;MARLTGGLGAEVSFEVVGFGPTLNLALAVLKRGGSCVLVGNLAPRTQDFPLQSVVTKELTLLGSCASAGEYPLCLDLIARGAIDVRPMIETVAPLADGAAWFGRLSARDGGRFMKVILKPS
;
A
#
# COMPACT_ATOMS: atom_id res chain seq x y z
N MET A 1 2.23 1.70 -18.74
CA MET A 1 2.93 0.43 -18.51
C MET A 1 3.46 -0.18 -19.81
N ALA A 2 2.65 -0.43 -20.83
CA ALA A 2 3.12 -1.04 -22.10
C ALA A 2 4.35 -0.34 -22.72
N ARG A 3 4.37 1.00 -22.74
CA ARG A 3 5.51 1.77 -23.27
C ARG A 3 6.82 1.56 -22.48
N LEU A 4 6.75 1.30 -21.18
CA LEU A 4 7.91 1.12 -20.30
C LEU A 4 8.45 -0.31 -20.31
N THR A 5 7.63 -1.27 -20.73
CA THR A 5 7.94 -2.70 -20.67
C THR A 5 7.99 -3.35 -22.06
N GLY A 6 8.06 -2.56 -23.13
CA GLY A 6 8.05 -3.09 -24.50
C GLY A 6 6.77 -3.89 -24.84
N GLY A 7 5.67 -3.60 -24.17
CA GLY A 7 4.38 -4.30 -24.34
C GLY A 7 4.19 -5.55 -23.48
N LEU A 8 5.24 -6.03 -22.81
CA LEU A 8 5.18 -7.30 -22.04
C LEU A 8 4.36 -7.20 -20.75
N GLY A 9 4.36 -6.04 -20.09
CA GLY A 9 3.77 -5.83 -18.76
C GLY A 9 4.79 -5.94 -17.63
N ALA A 10 4.35 -5.70 -16.41
CA ALA A 10 5.19 -5.73 -15.21
C ALA A 10 5.43 -7.16 -14.71
N GLU A 11 6.56 -7.41 -14.11
CA GLU A 11 6.87 -8.70 -13.45
C GLU A 11 6.15 -8.82 -12.12
N VAL A 12 6.10 -7.72 -11.38
CA VAL A 12 5.48 -7.65 -10.05
C VAL A 12 4.62 -6.39 -9.96
N SER A 13 3.47 -6.52 -9.33
CA SER A 13 2.61 -5.40 -8.92
C SER A 13 2.28 -5.50 -7.44
N PHE A 14 2.08 -4.33 -6.81
CA PHE A 14 1.65 -4.23 -5.42
C PHE A 14 0.28 -3.55 -5.37
N GLU A 15 -0.71 -4.24 -4.83
CA GLU A 15 -2.02 -3.67 -4.54
C GLU A 15 -2.07 -3.30 -3.05
N VAL A 16 -2.09 -2.02 -2.75
CA VAL A 16 -1.94 -1.50 -1.37
C VAL A 16 -3.16 -0.70 -0.88
N VAL A 17 -4.25 -0.72 -1.64
CA VAL A 17 -5.50 -0.03 -1.29
C VAL A 17 -6.54 -1.01 -0.73
N GLY A 18 -6.64 -2.20 -1.31
CA GLY A 18 -7.65 -3.20 -0.94
C GLY A 18 -9.02 -2.88 -1.53
N PHE A 19 -9.08 -2.41 -2.76
CA PHE A 19 -10.30 -2.03 -3.46
C PHE A 19 -10.38 -2.69 -4.84
N GLY A 20 -11.56 -3.13 -5.26
CA GLY A 20 -11.74 -3.91 -6.50
C GLY A 20 -11.10 -3.27 -7.75
N PRO A 21 -11.37 -2.01 -8.07
CA PRO A 21 -10.76 -1.35 -9.23
C PRO A 21 -9.23 -1.30 -9.20
N THR A 22 -8.62 -1.08 -8.03
CA THR A 22 -7.14 -1.05 -7.90
C THR A 22 -6.55 -2.45 -8.02
N LEU A 23 -7.23 -3.46 -7.50
CA LEU A 23 -6.88 -4.87 -7.71
C LEU A 23 -6.93 -5.23 -9.21
N ASN A 24 -8.01 -4.89 -9.89
CA ASN A 24 -8.15 -5.15 -11.31
C ASN A 24 -7.03 -4.48 -12.13
N LEU A 25 -6.67 -3.25 -11.78
CA LEU A 25 -5.56 -2.54 -12.40
C LEU A 25 -4.22 -3.23 -12.12
N ALA A 26 -3.97 -3.64 -10.87
CA ALA A 26 -2.75 -4.33 -10.48
C ALA A 26 -2.56 -5.65 -11.24
N LEU A 27 -3.64 -6.41 -11.48
CA LEU A 27 -3.60 -7.64 -12.26
C LEU A 27 -3.49 -7.38 -13.77
N ALA A 28 -4.15 -6.33 -14.27
CA ALA A 28 -4.14 -6.00 -15.70
C ALA A 28 -2.75 -5.63 -16.21
N VAL A 29 -1.93 -4.95 -15.39
CA VAL A 29 -0.60 -4.48 -15.79
C VAL A 29 0.47 -5.57 -15.79
N LEU A 30 0.19 -6.76 -15.23
CA LEU A 30 1.14 -7.86 -15.15
C LEU A 30 1.35 -8.54 -16.49
N LYS A 31 2.58 -8.95 -16.75
CA LYS A 31 2.91 -9.90 -17.82
C LYS A 31 2.40 -11.29 -17.47
N ARG A 32 2.40 -12.20 -18.45
CA ARG A 32 2.17 -13.64 -18.20
C ARG A 32 3.21 -14.17 -17.20
N GLY A 33 2.79 -14.98 -16.24
CA GLY A 33 3.63 -15.48 -15.16
C GLY A 33 4.03 -14.43 -14.11
N GLY A 34 3.44 -13.23 -14.14
CA GLY A 34 3.72 -12.18 -13.18
C GLY A 34 3.08 -12.43 -11.81
N SER A 35 3.54 -11.65 -10.80
CA SER A 35 3.07 -11.78 -9.42
C SER A 35 2.41 -10.49 -8.93
N CYS A 36 1.28 -10.63 -8.24
CA CYS A 36 0.62 -9.53 -7.53
C CYS A 36 0.71 -9.73 -6.03
N VAL A 37 1.28 -8.76 -5.32
CA VAL A 37 1.33 -8.74 -3.86
C VAL A 37 0.14 -7.92 -3.34
N LEU A 38 -0.74 -8.55 -2.58
CA LEU A 38 -1.96 -7.98 -2.01
C LEU A 38 -1.66 -7.53 -0.58
N VAL A 39 -1.56 -6.24 -0.37
CA VAL A 39 -1.30 -5.59 0.93
C VAL A 39 -2.54 -4.86 1.43
N GLY A 40 -3.32 -4.30 0.49
CA GLY A 40 -4.52 -3.53 0.79
C GLY A 40 -5.65 -4.39 1.36
N ASN A 41 -6.39 -3.87 2.35
CA ASN A 41 -7.47 -4.58 3.03
C ASN A 41 -8.60 -3.65 3.46
N LEU A 42 -9.05 -2.75 2.57
CA LEU A 42 -10.12 -1.80 2.90
C LEU A 42 -11.53 -2.35 2.63
N ALA A 43 -11.68 -3.20 1.62
CA ALA A 43 -12.98 -3.77 1.28
C ALA A 43 -13.14 -5.17 1.89
N PRO A 44 -14.22 -5.43 2.64
CA PRO A 44 -14.46 -6.75 3.25
C PRO A 44 -14.74 -7.84 2.20
N ARG A 45 -15.18 -7.43 1.03
CA ARG A 45 -15.42 -8.31 -0.12
C ARG A 45 -15.07 -7.57 -1.41
N THR A 46 -14.38 -8.25 -2.31
CA THR A 46 -14.14 -7.76 -3.67
C THR A 46 -15.16 -8.42 -4.60
N GLN A 47 -16.04 -7.58 -5.17
CA GLN A 47 -16.86 -7.98 -6.30
C GLN A 47 -16.01 -7.83 -7.58
N ASP A 48 -16.32 -8.55 -8.63
CA ASP A 48 -15.63 -8.48 -9.92
C ASP A 48 -14.14 -8.87 -9.89
N PHE A 49 -13.82 -9.94 -9.18
CA PHE A 49 -12.48 -10.51 -9.23
C PHE A 49 -12.23 -11.17 -10.60
N PRO A 50 -11.20 -10.76 -11.37
CA PRO A 50 -10.98 -11.24 -12.73
C PRO A 50 -10.27 -12.59 -12.75
N LEU A 51 -10.91 -13.64 -12.22
CA LEU A 51 -10.35 -14.99 -12.10
C LEU A 51 -9.83 -15.52 -13.44
N GLN A 52 -10.57 -15.27 -14.53
CA GLN A 52 -10.14 -15.69 -15.86
C GLN A 52 -8.78 -15.10 -16.23
N SER A 53 -8.54 -13.83 -15.93
CA SER A 53 -7.24 -13.19 -16.18
C SER A 53 -6.12 -13.82 -15.36
N VAL A 54 -6.40 -14.19 -14.12
CA VAL A 54 -5.42 -14.88 -13.26
C VAL A 54 -5.02 -16.22 -13.88
N VAL A 55 -6.01 -17.00 -14.31
CA VAL A 55 -5.76 -18.32 -14.91
C VAL A 55 -5.06 -18.21 -16.27
N THR A 56 -5.59 -17.37 -17.18
CA THR A 56 -5.05 -17.26 -18.55
C THR A 56 -3.68 -16.63 -18.64
N LYS A 57 -3.35 -15.74 -17.71
CA LYS A 57 -2.01 -15.15 -17.59
C LYS A 57 -1.08 -15.94 -16.65
N GLU A 58 -1.55 -17.00 -16.01
CA GLU A 58 -0.76 -17.81 -15.07
C GLU A 58 -0.18 -16.95 -13.92
N LEU A 59 -1.00 -16.05 -13.35
CA LEU A 59 -0.54 -15.11 -12.34
C LEU A 59 -0.39 -15.76 -10.96
N THR A 60 0.61 -15.32 -10.21
CA THR A 60 0.76 -15.64 -8.79
C THR A 60 0.16 -14.53 -7.94
N LEU A 61 -0.65 -14.88 -6.93
CA LEU A 61 -1.21 -13.95 -5.96
C LEU A 61 -0.62 -14.24 -4.58
N LEU A 62 -0.04 -13.22 -3.96
CA LEU A 62 0.60 -13.31 -2.64
C LEU A 62 -0.08 -12.35 -1.69
N GLY A 63 -0.60 -12.86 -0.58
CA GLY A 63 -1.11 -12.02 0.50
C GLY A 63 0.04 -11.54 1.40
N SER A 64 -0.11 -10.32 1.91
CA SER A 64 0.79 -9.74 2.92
C SER A 64 -0.06 -9.01 3.96
N CYS A 65 0.19 -9.27 5.23
CA CYS A 65 -0.57 -8.65 6.31
C CYS A 65 0.35 -8.26 7.46
N ALA A 66 0.21 -7.00 7.88
CA ALA A 66 0.89 -6.39 9.01
C ALA A 66 2.41 -6.62 8.98
N SER A 67 2.92 -7.46 9.87
CA SER A 67 4.34 -7.74 9.99
C SER A 67 4.57 -9.17 10.49
N ALA A 68 5.60 -9.82 9.99
CA ALA A 68 5.99 -11.17 10.34
C ALA A 68 7.46 -11.24 10.86
N GLY A 69 7.88 -10.20 11.58
CA GLY A 69 9.22 -10.12 12.19
C GLY A 69 10.14 -9.08 11.57
N GLU A 70 9.66 -8.24 10.66
CA GLU A 70 10.48 -7.22 9.97
C GLU A 70 10.83 -6.01 10.84
N TYR A 71 10.14 -5.80 11.99
CA TYR A 71 10.35 -4.63 12.84
C TYR A 71 11.81 -4.40 13.24
N PRO A 72 12.56 -5.40 13.75
CA PRO A 72 13.95 -5.18 14.12
C PRO A 72 14.82 -4.69 12.95
N LEU A 73 14.62 -5.27 11.77
CA LEU A 73 15.34 -4.86 10.56
C LEU A 73 14.96 -3.43 10.14
N CYS A 74 13.69 -3.09 10.17
CA CYS A 74 13.23 -1.74 9.81
C CYS A 74 13.80 -0.69 10.77
N LEU A 75 13.80 -0.96 12.08
CA LEU A 75 14.37 -0.06 13.08
C LEU A 75 15.87 0.11 12.92
N ASP A 76 16.59 -0.96 12.62
CA ASP A 76 18.03 -0.89 12.33
C ASP A 76 18.33 -0.07 11.08
N LEU A 77 17.57 -0.26 10.01
CA LEU A 77 17.70 0.52 8.77
C LEU A 77 17.44 2.02 9.00
N ILE A 78 16.44 2.36 9.81
CA ILE A 78 16.17 3.75 10.21
C ILE A 78 17.30 4.30 11.07
N ALA A 79 17.76 3.54 12.07
CA ALA A 79 18.82 3.96 12.97
C ALA A 79 20.15 4.24 12.25
N ARG A 80 20.47 3.46 11.23
CA ARG A 80 21.65 3.65 10.37
C ARG A 80 21.47 4.72 9.30
N GLY A 81 20.28 5.31 9.18
CA GLY A 81 19.98 6.30 8.15
C GLY A 81 19.86 5.73 6.73
N ALA A 82 19.76 4.40 6.59
CA ALA A 82 19.53 3.75 5.30
C ALA A 82 18.10 3.98 4.78
N ILE A 83 17.15 4.25 5.69
CA ILE A 83 15.79 4.66 5.39
C ILE A 83 15.52 5.96 6.14
N ASP A 84 15.10 7.00 5.43
CA ASP A 84 14.62 8.25 6.01
C ASP A 84 13.09 8.31 5.98
N VAL A 85 12.47 8.19 7.15
CA VAL A 85 11.00 8.25 7.31
C VAL A 85 10.49 9.66 7.63
N ARG A 86 11.38 10.62 7.90
CA ARG A 86 10.99 12.00 8.28
C ARG A 86 10.12 12.69 7.23
N PRO A 87 10.36 12.52 5.91
CA PRO A 87 9.49 13.13 4.90
C PRO A 87 8.04 12.64 4.93
N MET A 88 7.76 11.52 5.61
CA MET A 88 6.41 10.99 5.77
C MET A 88 5.66 11.61 6.95
N ILE A 89 6.38 12.28 7.87
CA ILE A 89 5.80 12.86 9.08
C ILE A 89 5.40 14.31 8.78
N GLU A 90 4.10 14.55 8.65
CA GLU A 90 3.56 15.87 8.40
C GLU A 90 3.66 16.78 9.63
N THR A 91 3.32 16.23 10.78
CA THR A 91 3.39 16.97 12.04
C THR A 91 3.48 16.04 13.24
N VAL A 92 3.99 16.61 14.34
CA VAL A 92 3.94 16.02 15.68
C VAL A 92 3.06 16.92 16.54
N ALA A 93 1.93 16.40 17.00
CA ALA A 93 0.92 17.15 17.76
C ALA A 93 0.78 16.58 19.18
N PRO A 94 0.32 17.39 20.16
CA PRO A 94 -0.06 16.88 21.47
C PRO A 94 -1.13 15.79 21.38
N LEU A 95 -1.09 14.80 22.27
CA LEU A 95 -2.11 13.74 22.33
C LEU A 95 -3.52 14.32 22.54
N ALA A 96 -3.63 15.42 23.27
CA ALA A 96 -4.90 16.12 23.49
C ALA A 96 -5.60 16.56 22.21
N ASP A 97 -4.84 16.81 21.13
CA ASP A 97 -5.37 17.23 19.83
C ASP A 97 -5.82 16.04 18.96
N GLY A 98 -5.69 14.82 19.45
CA GLY A 98 -5.94 13.60 18.69
C GLY A 98 -7.31 13.56 18.02
N ALA A 99 -8.38 13.89 18.76
CA ALA A 99 -9.74 13.90 18.21
C ALA A 99 -9.89 14.87 17.02
N ALA A 100 -9.28 16.06 17.12
CA ALA A 100 -9.32 17.05 16.04
C ALA A 100 -8.55 16.53 14.81
N TRP A 101 -7.40 15.86 15.00
CA TRP A 101 -6.64 15.28 13.91
C TRP A 101 -7.38 14.13 13.23
N PHE A 102 -8.05 13.25 13.99
CA PHE A 102 -8.91 12.20 13.41
C PHE A 102 -10.03 12.81 12.56
N GLY A 103 -10.68 13.87 13.04
CA GLY A 103 -11.69 14.58 12.28
C GLY A 103 -11.16 15.11 10.94
N ARG A 104 -9.99 15.75 10.94
CA ARG A 104 -9.34 16.29 9.73
C ARG A 104 -8.96 15.19 8.75
N LEU A 105 -8.36 14.10 9.22
CA LEU A 105 -7.96 12.96 8.39
C LEU A 105 -9.18 12.25 7.77
N SER A 106 -10.29 12.16 8.52
CA SER A 106 -11.53 11.52 8.05
C SER A 106 -12.32 12.37 7.07
N ALA A 107 -12.23 13.69 7.15
CA ALA A 107 -13.02 14.62 6.33
C ALA A 107 -12.63 14.61 4.85
N ARG A 108 -11.61 13.85 4.43
CA ARG A 108 -11.05 13.85 3.07
C ARG A 108 -10.78 15.27 2.53
N ASP A 109 -10.42 16.17 3.41
CA ASP A 109 -10.29 17.60 3.15
C ASP A 109 -9.01 17.92 2.34
N GLY A 110 -8.77 17.12 1.30
CA GLY A 110 -7.65 17.27 0.37
C GLY A 110 -6.27 17.24 1.04
N GLY A 111 -6.23 16.86 2.30
CA GLY A 111 -5.04 16.88 3.11
C GLY A 111 -4.00 15.92 2.57
N ARG A 112 -2.83 16.45 2.24
CA ARG A 112 -1.65 15.70 1.86
C ARG A 112 -0.99 15.01 3.06
N PHE A 113 -1.75 14.79 4.15
CA PHE A 113 -1.20 14.24 5.39
C PHE A 113 -0.93 12.74 5.22
N MET A 114 0.34 12.36 5.24
CA MET A 114 0.72 10.95 5.22
C MET A 114 0.72 10.37 6.64
N LYS A 115 1.34 11.08 7.58
CA LYS A 115 1.49 10.62 8.96
C LYS A 115 1.43 11.80 9.94
N VAL A 116 0.57 11.67 10.93
CA VAL A 116 0.53 12.55 12.10
C VAL A 116 0.96 11.75 13.33
N ILE A 117 1.93 12.24 14.07
CA ILE A 117 2.38 11.60 15.32
C ILE A 117 1.76 12.35 16.49
N LEU A 118 1.07 11.65 17.36
CA LEU A 118 0.53 12.19 18.60
C LEU A 118 1.53 11.89 19.73
N LYS A 119 2.03 12.93 20.38
CA LYS A 119 2.99 12.83 21.48
C LYS A 119 2.26 12.96 22.81
N PRO A 120 2.35 11.97 23.71
CA PRO A 120 1.95 12.14 25.10
C PRO A 120 2.72 13.25 25.78
N SER A 121 2.07 13.98 26.70
CA SER A 121 2.69 14.99 27.55
C SER A 121 3.62 14.36 28.58
#